data_d2ccc4a8458f66b28b5c8dc13d91db4e
#
_entry.id   d2ccc4a8458f66b28b5c8dc13d91db4e
#
_cell.length_a   1.000
_cell.length_b   1.000
_cell.length_c   1.000
_cell.angle_alpha   90.00
_cell.angle_beta   90.00
_cell.angle_gamma   90.00
#
_symmetry.space_group_name_H-M   'P 1'
#
loop_
_entity.id
_entity.type
_entity.pdbx_description
1 polymer ?
#
loop_
_entity_poly.entity_id
_entity_poly.type
_entity_poly.pdbx_seq_one_letter_code
_entity_poly.pdbx_strand_id
1 'polypeptide(L)'
;EVAATVANVKQKRGWANPYRVTWQSKVGPAAWLGPQTAETLQGWAKQGHKHAIVVPVAFTSDHIETLYELDIELQEDAKEAGVQLVRAPSLNDEPVFLRALADMVSEHLSSDSRGTRPWAQGKASHQLSLRCPGCTNEECGPQKAFFMGSCIAA
;
A
#
# COMPACT_ATOMS: atom_id res chain seq x y z
N GLU A 1 2.93 -6.92 -2.04
CA GLU A 1 1.85 -6.00 -2.47
C GLU A 1 2.36 -4.57 -2.56
N VAL A 2 2.90 -3.97 -1.49
CA VAL A 2 3.43 -2.58 -1.49
C VAL A 2 4.44 -2.37 -2.62
N ALA A 3 5.42 -3.26 -2.78
CA ALA A 3 6.42 -3.16 -3.84
C ALA A 3 5.81 -3.18 -5.26
N ALA A 4 4.76 -3.99 -5.47
CA ALA A 4 4.05 -4.05 -6.74
C ALA A 4 3.30 -2.73 -7.01
N THR A 5 2.64 -2.17 -6.00
CA THR A 5 1.96 -0.87 -6.11
C THR A 5 2.95 0.23 -6.46
N VAL A 6 4.08 0.30 -5.77
CA VAL A 6 5.14 1.28 -6.04
C VAL A 6 5.70 1.11 -7.46
N ALA A 7 5.95 -0.12 -7.90
CA ALA A 7 6.42 -0.39 -9.26
C ALA A 7 5.42 0.10 -10.32
N ASN A 8 4.14 -0.16 -10.13
CA ASN A 8 3.08 0.30 -11.03
C ASN A 8 2.97 1.83 -11.09
N VAL A 9 3.05 2.50 -9.95
CA VAL A 9 3.04 3.97 -9.88
C VAL A 9 4.24 4.55 -10.63
N LYS A 10 5.44 4.02 -10.38
CA LYS A 10 6.67 4.45 -11.08
C LYS A 10 6.56 4.25 -12.58
N GLN A 11 6.10 3.09 -13.02
CA GLN A 11 5.94 2.80 -14.44
C GLN A 11 4.95 3.75 -15.11
N LYS A 12 3.78 3.96 -14.52
CA LYS A 12 2.76 4.85 -15.07
C LYS A 12 3.18 6.31 -15.11
N ARG A 13 4.01 6.76 -14.18
CA ARG A 13 4.51 8.13 -14.13
C ARG A 13 5.83 8.34 -14.85
N GLY A 14 6.51 7.28 -15.28
CA GLY A 14 7.82 7.37 -15.91
C GLY A 14 8.89 7.96 -14.97
N TRP A 15 8.77 7.74 -13.66
CA TRP A 15 9.67 8.34 -12.67
C TRP A 15 11.04 7.68 -12.68
N ALA A 16 12.05 8.49 -12.96
CA ALA A 16 13.46 8.12 -12.88
C ALA A 16 14.11 8.47 -11.53
N ASN A 17 13.41 9.20 -10.66
CA ASN A 17 13.93 9.64 -9.38
C ASN A 17 14.26 8.46 -8.46
N PRO A 18 15.34 8.54 -7.68
CA PRO A 18 15.63 7.56 -6.66
C PRO A 18 14.46 7.48 -5.65
N TYR A 19 14.17 6.30 -5.16
CA TYR A 19 13.12 6.08 -4.18
C TYR A 19 13.50 5.00 -3.18
N ARG A 20 12.85 5.02 -2.06
CA ARG A 20 12.94 3.97 -1.03
C ARG A 20 11.55 3.67 -0.49
N VAL A 21 11.25 2.40 -0.34
CA VAL A 21 10.08 1.97 0.45
C VAL A 21 10.51 1.97 1.91
N THR A 22 9.73 2.64 2.74
CA THR A 22 9.99 2.80 4.18
C THR A 22 8.73 2.47 4.97
N TRP A 23 8.88 2.32 6.26
CA TRP A 23 7.81 1.93 7.15
C TRP A 23 7.76 2.91 8.33
N GLN A 24 6.56 3.18 8.81
CA GLN A 24 6.30 4.07 9.95
C GLN A 24 5.40 3.38 10.98
N SER A 25 4.97 4.10 11.99
CA SER A 25 3.97 3.68 12.98
C SER A 25 4.38 2.41 13.72
N LYS A 26 5.64 2.34 14.15
CA LYS A 26 6.13 1.23 14.97
C LYS A 26 5.39 1.20 16.31
N VAL A 27 4.70 0.11 16.58
CA VAL A 27 3.96 -0.10 17.82
C VAL A 27 4.64 -1.17 18.69
N GLY A 28 4.92 -0.82 19.93
CA GLY A 28 5.44 -1.73 20.94
C GLY A 28 6.90 -2.13 20.77
N PRO A 29 7.40 -3.06 21.61
CA PRO A 29 8.81 -3.46 21.64
C PRO A 29 9.17 -4.52 20.59
N ALA A 30 8.21 -5.09 19.89
CA ALA A 30 8.45 -6.14 18.90
C ALA A 30 9.22 -5.61 17.69
N ALA A 31 9.86 -6.54 16.97
CA ALA A 31 10.47 -6.22 15.68
C ALA A 31 9.43 -5.64 14.71
N TRP A 32 9.80 -4.59 13.99
CA TRP A 32 8.95 -3.91 13.03
C TRP A 32 9.56 -3.97 11.63
N LEU A 33 8.73 -3.71 10.63
CA LEU A 33 9.23 -3.59 9.27
C LEU A 33 10.16 -2.37 9.15
N GLY A 34 11.13 -2.45 8.28
CA GLY A 34 12.09 -1.37 8.05
C GLY A 34 12.55 -1.28 6.60
N PRO A 35 13.28 -0.24 6.25
CA PRO A 35 13.80 0.83 7.11
C PRO A 35 12.71 1.80 7.59
N GLN A 36 12.96 2.49 8.69
CA GLN A 36 12.06 3.51 9.21
C GLN A 36 12.10 4.78 8.35
N THR A 37 10.95 5.46 8.24
CA THR A 37 10.81 6.64 7.37
C THR A 37 11.70 7.80 7.83
N ALA A 38 11.67 8.15 9.12
CA ALA A 38 12.48 9.23 9.68
C ALA A 38 13.99 8.98 9.52
N GLU A 39 14.45 7.76 9.84
CA GLU A 39 15.86 7.38 9.69
C GLU A 39 16.33 7.45 8.23
N THR A 40 15.47 7.04 7.31
CA THR A 40 15.76 7.11 5.87
C THR A 40 15.89 8.55 5.40
N LEU A 41 14.98 9.43 5.84
CA LEU A 41 15.02 10.85 5.53
C LEU A 41 16.32 11.49 6.02
N GLN A 42 16.70 11.23 7.27
CA GLN A 42 17.96 11.72 7.84
C GLN A 42 19.19 11.18 7.07
N GLY A 43 19.15 9.89 6.68
CA GLY A 43 20.19 9.28 5.85
C GLY A 43 20.33 9.98 4.49
N TRP A 44 19.24 10.33 3.85
CA TRP A 44 19.25 11.07 2.59
C TRP A 44 19.75 12.52 2.77
N ALA A 45 19.36 13.18 3.85
CA ALA A 45 19.89 14.50 4.17
C ALA A 45 21.42 14.50 4.26
N LYS A 46 21.99 13.50 4.95
CA LYS A 46 23.46 13.32 5.05
C LYS A 46 24.12 13.04 3.70
N GLN A 47 23.40 12.47 2.75
CA GLN A 47 23.86 12.26 1.36
C GLN A 47 23.73 13.52 0.48
N GLY A 48 23.19 14.62 1.03
CA GLY A 48 23.08 15.90 0.33
C GLY A 48 21.73 16.11 -0.37
N HIS A 49 20.76 15.20 -0.22
CA HIS A 49 19.43 15.43 -0.76
C HIS A 49 18.73 16.55 0.03
N LYS A 50 18.15 17.50 -0.71
CA LYS A 50 17.49 18.69 -0.14
C LYS A 50 15.98 18.69 -0.30
N HIS A 51 15.45 17.80 -1.12
CA HIS A 51 14.03 17.70 -1.41
C HIS A 51 13.59 16.24 -1.34
N ALA A 52 12.46 15.98 -0.71
CA ALA A 52 11.86 14.66 -0.63
C ALA A 52 10.34 14.75 -0.79
N ILE A 53 9.76 13.73 -1.40
CA ILE A 53 8.31 13.53 -1.43
C ILE A 53 8.03 12.23 -0.70
N VAL A 54 7.18 12.27 0.32
CA VAL A 54 6.65 11.09 0.98
C VAL A 54 5.27 10.75 0.44
N VAL A 55 5.07 9.48 0.10
CA VAL A 55 3.80 8.99 -0.45
C VAL A 55 3.27 7.89 0.45
N PRO A 56 2.15 8.09 1.16
CA PRO A 56 1.56 7.09 2.06
C PRO A 56 0.83 6.01 1.26
N VAL A 57 1.58 5.08 0.67
CA VAL A 57 1.08 4.09 -0.30
C VAL A 57 0.08 3.10 0.30
N ALA A 58 0.22 2.77 1.59
CA ALA A 58 -0.62 1.78 2.26
C ALA A 58 -1.95 2.37 2.79
N PHE A 59 -2.09 3.68 2.78
CA PHE A 59 -3.26 4.37 3.30
C PHE A 59 -4.10 4.96 2.17
N THR A 60 -5.38 4.63 2.15
CA THR A 60 -6.33 5.15 1.16
C THR A 60 -7.01 6.44 1.63
N SER A 61 -6.97 6.72 2.93
CA SER A 61 -7.54 7.93 3.53
C SER A 61 -6.62 8.51 4.60
N ASP A 62 -6.80 9.79 4.90
CA ASP A 62 -6.11 10.45 5.99
C ASP A 62 -6.61 9.95 7.35
N HIS A 63 -5.68 9.76 8.27
CA HIS A 63 -5.92 9.41 9.67
C HIS A 63 -4.70 9.83 10.51
N ILE A 64 -4.63 9.42 11.77
CA ILE A 64 -3.62 9.92 12.70
C ILE A 64 -2.18 9.66 12.21
N GLU A 65 -1.92 8.51 11.57
CA GLU A 65 -0.59 8.16 11.08
C GLU A 65 -0.16 8.98 9.85
N THR A 66 -1.10 9.57 9.12
CA THR A 66 -0.77 10.52 8.04
C THR A 66 -0.76 11.96 8.54
N LEU A 67 -1.75 12.36 9.33
CA LEU A 67 -1.93 13.76 9.75
C LEU A 67 -0.99 14.16 10.89
N TYR A 68 -0.57 13.23 11.73
CA TYR A 68 0.37 13.51 12.81
C TYR A 68 1.79 13.07 12.45
N GLU A 69 2.01 11.79 12.17
CA GLU A 69 3.36 11.28 11.95
C GLU A 69 4.03 11.85 10.70
N LEU A 70 3.28 12.09 9.61
CA LEU A 70 3.86 12.64 8.38
C LEU A 70 3.75 14.15 8.25
N ASP A 71 2.63 14.75 8.69
CA ASP A 71 2.40 16.19 8.51
C ASP A 71 2.91 17.03 9.67
N ILE A 72 3.23 16.42 10.82
CA ILE A 72 3.80 17.12 11.98
C ILE A 72 5.19 16.57 12.27
N GLU A 73 5.32 15.35 12.81
CA GLU A 73 6.61 14.83 13.29
C GLU A 73 7.65 14.74 12.16
N LEU A 74 7.32 14.11 11.04
CA LEU A 74 8.28 13.97 9.93
C LEU A 74 8.63 15.32 9.28
N GLN A 75 7.73 16.31 9.32
CA GLN A 75 8.03 17.67 8.86
C GLN A 75 9.03 18.38 9.79
N GLU A 76 8.93 18.16 11.09
CA GLU A 76 9.90 18.67 12.06
C GLU A 76 11.27 18.03 11.85
N ASP A 77 11.33 16.71 11.74
CA ASP A 77 12.55 15.96 11.40
C ASP A 77 13.19 16.45 10.09
N ALA A 78 12.38 16.67 9.07
CA ALA A 78 12.84 17.16 7.77
C ALA A 78 13.46 18.56 7.89
N LYS A 79 12.80 19.45 8.62
CA LYS A 79 13.27 20.82 8.87
C LYS A 79 14.61 20.81 9.61
N GLU A 80 14.74 20.00 10.66
CA GLU A 80 15.98 19.85 11.42
C GLU A 80 17.12 19.28 10.54
N ALA A 81 16.80 18.33 9.66
CA ALA A 81 17.75 17.76 8.71
C ALA A 81 18.06 18.68 7.50
N GLY A 82 17.38 19.82 7.37
CA GLY A 82 17.54 20.75 6.24
C GLY A 82 17.01 20.20 4.91
N VAL A 83 15.93 19.41 4.97
CA VAL A 83 15.25 18.82 3.82
C VAL A 83 13.88 19.48 3.65
N GLN A 84 13.56 19.91 2.46
CA GLN A 84 12.20 20.30 2.11
C GLN A 84 11.38 19.06 1.82
N LEU A 85 10.45 18.72 2.70
CA LEU A 85 9.58 17.56 2.59
C LEU A 85 8.18 17.96 2.10
N VAL A 86 7.63 17.19 1.17
CA VAL A 86 6.24 17.32 0.74
C VAL A 86 5.56 15.96 0.88
N ARG A 87 4.40 15.91 1.52
CA ARG A 87 3.55 14.71 1.53
C ARG A 87 2.60 14.74 0.35
N ALA A 88 2.53 13.65 -0.40
CA ALA A 88 1.47 13.45 -1.37
C ALA A 88 0.13 13.23 -0.62
N PRO A 89 -0.96 13.87 -1.03
CA PRO A 89 -2.26 13.69 -0.37
C PRO A 89 -2.71 12.23 -0.47
N SER A 90 -3.45 11.77 0.55
CA SER A 90 -4.15 10.50 0.50
C SER A 90 -5.30 10.56 -0.50
N LEU A 91 -5.78 9.40 -0.96
CA LEU A 91 -6.83 9.35 -1.99
C LEU A 91 -8.17 9.86 -1.48
N ASN A 92 -8.47 9.61 -0.20
CA ASN A 92 -9.71 10.07 0.44
C ASN A 92 -10.95 9.78 -0.42
N ASP A 93 -11.70 10.81 -0.76
CA ASP A 93 -12.91 10.79 -1.59
C ASP A 93 -12.64 11.18 -3.06
N GLU A 94 -11.40 11.07 -3.51
CA GLU A 94 -11.02 11.42 -4.89
C GLU A 94 -11.91 10.66 -5.90
N PRO A 95 -12.61 11.35 -6.79
CA PRO A 95 -13.61 10.73 -7.68
C PRO A 95 -13.06 9.60 -8.55
N VAL A 96 -11.79 9.69 -8.96
CA VAL A 96 -11.13 8.64 -9.75
C VAL A 96 -10.96 7.37 -8.91
N PHE A 97 -10.60 7.50 -7.64
CA PHE A 97 -10.46 6.39 -6.72
C PHE A 97 -11.80 5.73 -6.40
N LEU A 98 -12.83 6.54 -6.07
CA LEU A 98 -14.18 6.03 -5.80
C LEU A 98 -14.76 5.29 -7.00
N ARG A 99 -14.53 5.81 -8.21
CA ARG A 99 -14.96 5.14 -9.45
C ARG A 99 -14.26 3.80 -9.63
N ALA A 100 -12.95 3.74 -9.41
CA ALA A 100 -12.20 2.49 -9.50
C ALA A 100 -12.70 1.45 -8.49
N LEU A 101 -13.06 1.84 -7.27
CA LEU A 101 -13.66 0.95 -6.28
C LEU A 101 -15.05 0.46 -6.73
N ALA A 102 -15.89 1.37 -7.26
CA ALA A 102 -17.21 1.02 -7.78
C ALA A 102 -17.11 0.05 -8.97
N ASP A 103 -16.16 0.27 -9.87
CA ASP A 103 -15.91 -0.60 -11.01
C ASP A 103 -15.48 -2.02 -10.56
N MET A 104 -14.61 -2.13 -9.56
CA MET A 104 -14.21 -3.41 -8.98
C MET A 104 -15.40 -4.16 -8.36
N VAL A 105 -16.27 -3.45 -7.64
CA VAL A 105 -17.49 -4.05 -7.06
C VAL A 105 -18.45 -4.48 -8.18
N SER A 106 -18.68 -3.63 -9.17
CA SER A 106 -19.56 -3.94 -10.30
C SER A 106 -19.05 -5.15 -11.09
N GLU A 107 -17.74 -5.21 -11.35
CA GLU A 107 -17.11 -6.35 -12.01
C GLU A 107 -17.28 -7.62 -11.19
N HIS A 108 -17.12 -7.53 -9.87
CA HIS A 108 -17.31 -8.66 -8.97
C HIS A 108 -18.75 -9.16 -8.96
N LEU A 109 -19.74 -8.27 -8.94
CA LEU A 109 -21.17 -8.61 -8.92
C LEU A 109 -21.68 -9.07 -10.30
N SER A 110 -21.13 -8.53 -11.38
CA SER A 110 -21.50 -8.88 -12.76
C SER A 110 -20.84 -10.19 -13.25
N SER A 111 -19.97 -10.78 -12.43
CA SER A 111 -19.33 -12.04 -12.79
C SER A 111 -20.42 -13.11 -13.00
N ASP A 112 -20.54 -13.47 -14.25
CA ASP A 112 -21.45 -14.41 -14.85
C ASP A 112 -21.65 -15.67 -14.00
N SER A 113 -22.88 -16.21 -14.01
CA SER A 113 -23.29 -17.49 -13.41
C SER A 113 -22.42 -18.71 -13.78
N ARG A 114 -21.44 -18.55 -14.64
CA ARG A 114 -20.44 -19.56 -15.05
C ARG A 114 -19.16 -19.57 -14.22
N GLY A 115 -19.08 -18.83 -13.13
CA GLY A 115 -17.95 -18.91 -12.18
C GLY A 115 -16.60 -18.39 -12.69
N THR A 116 -16.57 -17.74 -13.84
CA THR A 116 -15.36 -17.11 -14.39
C THR A 116 -15.23 -15.70 -13.86
N ARG A 117 -14.74 -15.56 -12.64
CA ARG A 117 -14.39 -14.24 -12.08
C ARG A 117 -13.09 -13.77 -12.71
N PRO A 118 -13.01 -12.54 -13.24
CA PRO A 118 -11.80 -12.03 -13.91
C PRO A 118 -10.53 -12.16 -13.08
N TRP A 119 -10.63 -12.01 -11.77
CA TRP A 119 -9.52 -12.19 -10.85
C TRP A 119 -9.16 -13.67 -10.59
N ALA A 120 -10.08 -14.61 -10.83
CA ALA A 120 -9.81 -16.05 -10.76
C ALA A 120 -9.08 -16.58 -12.01
N GLN A 121 -9.07 -15.80 -13.10
CA GLN A 121 -8.42 -16.16 -14.37
C GLN A 121 -6.93 -15.74 -14.43
N GLY A 122 -6.25 -15.65 -13.31
CA GLY A 122 -4.82 -15.39 -13.27
C GLY A 122 -4.41 -13.94 -13.56
N LYS A 123 -5.35 -13.00 -13.65
CA LYS A 123 -5.06 -11.57 -13.73
C LYS A 123 -4.77 -10.93 -12.37
N ALA A 124 -5.12 -11.61 -11.27
CA ALA A 124 -4.69 -11.23 -9.94
C ALA A 124 -3.20 -11.60 -9.77
N SER A 125 -2.40 -10.67 -9.24
CA SER A 125 -1.01 -10.99 -8.94
C SER A 125 -0.95 -12.13 -7.91
N HIS A 126 0.10 -12.94 -7.93
CA HIS A 126 0.32 -13.99 -6.94
C HIS A 126 0.33 -13.47 -5.49
N GLN A 127 0.56 -12.19 -5.32
CA GLN A 127 0.54 -11.51 -4.02
C GLN A 127 -0.88 -11.30 -3.49
N LEU A 128 -1.89 -11.33 -4.35
CA LEU A 128 -3.30 -11.30 -3.96
C LEU A 128 -3.86 -12.68 -3.61
N SER A 129 -3.02 -13.73 -3.60
CA SER A 129 -3.44 -14.98 -2.98
C SER A 129 -3.73 -14.69 -1.50
N LEU A 130 -4.95 -14.97 -1.07
CA LEU A 130 -5.41 -14.77 0.31
C LEU A 130 -4.71 -15.72 1.32
N ARG A 131 -3.55 -16.24 0.96
CA ARG A 131 -2.74 -17.10 1.81
C ARG A 131 -1.72 -16.28 2.57
N CYS A 132 -1.84 -16.26 3.89
CA CYS A 132 -0.74 -15.83 4.73
C CYS A 132 0.41 -16.82 4.57
N PRO A 133 1.64 -16.40 4.24
CA PRO A 133 2.78 -17.28 4.12
C PRO A 133 2.96 -18.12 5.40
N GLY A 134 3.02 -19.44 5.27
CA GLY A 134 3.19 -20.33 6.42
C GLY A 134 1.98 -20.49 7.35
N CYS A 135 0.84 -19.89 7.03
CA CYS A 135 -0.37 -20.03 7.84
C CYS A 135 -1.00 -21.41 7.68
N THR A 136 -1.16 -22.12 8.80
CA THR A 136 -1.81 -23.43 8.90
C THR A 136 -3.21 -23.36 9.51
N ASN A 137 -3.78 -22.17 9.71
CA ASN A 137 -5.08 -22.01 10.32
C ASN A 137 -6.18 -22.54 9.39
N GLU A 138 -6.82 -23.63 9.81
CA GLU A 138 -7.88 -24.30 9.06
C GLU A 138 -9.18 -23.49 9.00
N GLU A 139 -9.46 -22.66 10.01
CA GLU A 139 -10.68 -21.85 10.06
C GLU A 139 -10.78 -20.84 8.91
N CYS A 140 -9.65 -20.41 8.37
CA CYS A 140 -9.63 -19.52 7.21
C CYS A 140 -9.83 -20.25 5.86
N GLY A 141 -9.81 -21.58 5.85
CA GLY A 141 -9.89 -22.39 4.63
C GLY A 141 -11.15 -22.10 3.79
N PRO A 142 -12.36 -22.23 4.36
CA PRO A 142 -13.61 -21.99 3.64
C PRO A 142 -13.73 -20.57 3.09
N GLN A 143 -13.34 -19.57 3.88
CA GLN A 143 -13.37 -18.17 3.48
C GLN A 143 -12.39 -17.89 2.34
N LYS A 144 -11.19 -18.42 2.42
CA LYS A 144 -10.19 -18.29 1.35
C LYS A 144 -10.66 -18.96 0.06
N ALA A 145 -11.24 -20.15 0.14
CA ALA A 145 -11.80 -20.85 -1.00
C ALA A 145 -12.95 -20.06 -1.64
N PHE A 146 -13.83 -19.47 -0.84
CA PHE A 146 -14.90 -18.60 -1.32
C PHE A 146 -14.36 -17.40 -2.10
N PHE A 147 -13.41 -16.67 -1.52
CA PHE A 147 -12.80 -15.50 -2.17
C PHE A 147 -11.94 -15.86 -3.38
N MET A 148 -11.37 -17.05 -3.41
CA MET A 148 -10.60 -17.55 -4.57
C MET A 148 -11.48 -18.09 -5.69
N GLY A 149 -12.80 -18.07 -5.53
CA GLY A 149 -13.73 -18.58 -6.54
C GLY A 149 -13.82 -20.09 -6.63
N SER A 150 -13.22 -20.81 -5.69
CA SER A 150 -13.41 -22.26 -5.58
C SER A 150 -14.82 -22.47 -5.01
N CYS A 151 -15.78 -22.83 -5.85
CA CYS A 151 -17.03 -23.39 -5.35
C CYS A 151 -16.69 -24.62 -4.52
N ILE A 152 -16.89 -24.57 -3.21
CA ILE A 152 -16.98 -25.79 -2.42
C ILE A 152 -18.27 -26.43 -2.91
N ALA A 153 -18.16 -27.47 -3.71
CA ALA A 153 -19.29 -28.35 -3.96
C ALA A 153 -19.77 -28.85 -2.59
N ALA A 154 -21.01 -28.52 -2.25
CA ALA A 154 -21.66 -29.02 -1.05
C ALA A 154 -21.87 -30.55 -1.14
#